data_2f06280c6e24cadda463fc3bcf7d8ff8
#
_entry.id   2f06280c6e24cadda463fc3bcf7d8ff8
#
_cell.length_a   1.000
_cell.length_b   1.000
_cell.length_c   1.000
_cell.angle_alpha   90.00
_cell.angle_beta   90.00
_cell.angle_gamma   90.00
#
_symmetry.space_group_name_H-M   'P 1'
#
loop_
_entity.id
_entity.type
_entity.pdbx_description
1 polymer ?
#
loop_
_entity_poly.entity_id
_entity_poly.type
_entity_poly.pdbx_seq_one_letter_code
_entity_poly.pdbx_strand_id
1 'polypeptide(L)'
;MFPISIFAPLPLPISQAGFYFQNWGFSFSDAQKPLTITVSLILFLTLVSVAGTLYRRARKSGTAGLSVHEPTRIRDTLNEALQQRATHELRFEDESAQRIGFTCSPADIDSAVGITLDVSGFIKPQPSWVGRSVVCYFRIARQRKEPKWLFFSFATTIIDIESRQTIPRIILAIPDQLDRKQRREHLRLDPPSEDIPEVQIWPETLSNLDHPEEDPPLLEYVVTQQENPLSILNISAGGLLLEIRPPLPEALGTDLEKGQRFYIRLVLRDPEQGPPKTYQLLTQIRNVFVDPTHGKRLVGLSFVAHLPGTEGPRRWKPLDGKGVEEIEDWVFKRHLGLYREKGLV
;
A
#
# COMPACT_ATOMS: atom_id res chain seq x y z
N MET A 1 48.58 -1.87 -34.31
CA MET A 1 47.74 -1.26 -35.37
C MET A 1 47.59 -2.30 -36.46
N PHE A 2 46.56 -3.15 -36.38
CA PHE A 2 46.25 -4.18 -37.38
C PHE A 2 44.83 -3.93 -37.87
N PRO A 3 44.60 -3.89 -39.19
CA PRO A 3 43.27 -3.67 -39.72
C PRO A 3 42.46 -4.96 -39.68
N ILE A 4 41.29 -4.91 -39.07
CA ILE A 4 40.27 -5.98 -39.10
C ILE A 4 39.61 -5.90 -40.48
N SER A 5 39.86 -6.88 -41.31
CA SER A 5 39.19 -7.07 -42.60
C SER A 5 37.81 -7.69 -42.36
N ILE A 6 36.76 -6.89 -42.57
CA ILE A 6 35.36 -7.33 -42.49
C ILE A 6 35.03 -8.01 -43.82
N PHE A 7 35.02 -9.37 -43.85
CA PHE A 7 34.42 -10.12 -44.93
C PHE A 7 32.89 -10.03 -44.81
N ALA A 8 32.28 -9.29 -45.70
CA ALA A 8 30.84 -9.34 -45.92
C ALA A 8 30.51 -10.65 -46.66
N PRO A 9 29.54 -11.45 -46.18
CA PRO A 9 29.07 -12.59 -46.95
C PRO A 9 28.30 -12.10 -48.17
N LEU A 10 28.73 -12.54 -49.35
CA LEU A 10 28.01 -12.33 -50.62
C LEU A 10 26.62 -12.97 -50.53
N PRO A 11 25.56 -12.29 -50.94
CA PRO A 11 24.23 -12.88 -50.98
C PRO A 11 24.21 -13.98 -52.09
N LEU A 12 23.92 -15.20 -51.65
CA LEU A 12 23.70 -16.31 -52.61
C LEU A 12 22.46 -15.97 -53.45
N PRO A 13 22.51 -16.17 -54.79
CA PRO A 13 21.38 -15.87 -55.65
C PRO A 13 20.22 -16.82 -55.31
N ILE A 14 19.04 -16.26 -55.15
CA ILE A 14 17.77 -16.91 -54.74
C ILE A 14 17.44 -18.13 -55.63
N SER A 15 17.99 -18.21 -56.87
CA SER A 15 17.84 -19.32 -57.79
C SER A 15 18.51 -20.62 -57.31
N GLN A 16 19.51 -20.58 -56.43
CA GLN A 16 20.17 -21.81 -55.95
C GLN A 16 19.46 -22.41 -54.71
N ALA A 17 18.69 -21.62 -53.94
CA ALA A 17 17.94 -22.13 -52.80
C ALA A 17 16.81 -23.12 -53.23
N GLY A 18 16.23 -22.92 -54.42
CA GLY A 18 15.21 -23.81 -54.95
C GLY A 18 15.72 -25.20 -55.34
N PHE A 19 17.01 -25.32 -55.69
CA PHE A 19 17.60 -26.59 -56.17
C PHE A 19 17.89 -27.57 -55.05
N TYR A 20 18.20 -27.07 -53.85
CA TYR A 20 18.47 -27.90 -52.67
C TYR A 20 17.19 -28.49 -52.06
N PHE A 21 16.05 -27.82 -52.18
CA PHE A 21 14.77 -28.30 -51.64
C PHE A 21 14.13 -29.40 -52.48
N GLN A 22 14.37 -29.42 -53.80
CA GLN A 22 13.80 -30.48 -54.68
C GLN A 22 14.38 -31.86 -54.43
N ASN A 23 15.62 -31.97 -53.95
CA ASN A 23 16.27 -33.27 -53.71
C ASN A 23 15.83 -33.94 -52.39
N TRP A 24 15.06 -33.25 -51.51
CA TRP A 24 14.56 -33.78 -50.24
C TRP A 24 13.08 -34.15 -50.31
N GLY A 25 12.43 -34.10 -51.45
CA GLY A 25 11.03 -34.47 -51.62
C GLY A 25 10.02 -33.53 -50.96
N PHE A 26 10.46 -32.36 -50.43
CA PHE A 26 9.57 -31.36 -49.89
C PHE A 26 9.21 -30.33 -50.95
N SER A 27 7.92 -30.19 -51.24
CA SER A 27 7.44 -29.14 -52.11
C SER A 27 7.41 -27.79 -51.32
N PHE A 28 7.67 -26.69 -52.02
CA PHE A 28 7.64 -25.33 -51.42
C PHE A 28 6.27 -25.04 -50.80
N SER A 29 5.19 -25.65 -51.29
CA SER A 29 3.84 -25.56 -50.74
C SER A 29 3.70 -26.26 -49.38
N ASP A 30 4.49 -27.29 -49.10
CA ASP A 30 4.42 -28.03 -47.83
C ASP A 30 5.20 -27.32 -46.71
N ALA A 31 6.21 -26.50 -47.07
CA ALA A 31 6.93 -25.65 -46.13
C ALA A 31 6.18 -24.36 -45.80
N GLN A 32 5.33 -23.87 -46.69
CA GLN A 32 4.53 -22.63 -46.43
C GLN A 32 3.49 -22.82 -45.32
N LYS A 33 2.84 -23.99 -45.25
CA LYS A 33 1.79 -24.23 -44.22
C LYS A 33 2.31 -24.16 -42.80
N PRO A 34 3.39 -24.86 -42.39
CA PRO A 34 3.92 -24.73 -41.03
C PRO A 34 4.50 -23.33 -40.74
N LEU A 35 5.08 -22.67 -41.76
CA LEU A 35 5.60 -21.30 -41.59
C LEU A 35 4.47 -20.31 -41.33
N THR A 36 3.36 -20.35 -42.08
CA THR A 36 2.20 -19.48 -41.86
C THR A 36 1.54 -19.74 -40.50
N ILE A 37 1.43 -20.98 -40.06
CA ILE A 37 0.90 -21.33 -38.73
C ILE A 37 1.80 -20.79 -37.64
N THR A 38 3.11 -20.95 -37.78
CA THR A 38 4.08 -20.45 -36.77
C THR A 38 4.07 -18.94 -36.68
N VAL A 39 4.07 -18.22 -37.81
CA VAL A 39 3.99 -16.75 -37.85
C VAL A 39 2.67 -16.26 -37.24
N SER A 40 1.54 -16.90 -37.58
CA SER A 40 0.24 -16.54 -37.02
C SER A 40 0.17 -16.78 -35.51
N LEU A 41 0.78 -17.85 -35.00
CA LEU A 41 0.84 -18.15 -33.57
C LEU A 41 1.68 -17.11 -32.81
N ILE A 42 2.85 -16.75 -33.37
CA ILE A 42 3.70 -15.70 -32.76
C ILE A 42 2.95 -14.35 -32.74
N LEU A 43 2.28 -13.99 -33.82
CA LEU A 43 1.50 -12.76 -33.92
C LEU A 43 0.33 -12.76 -32.93
N PHE A 44 -0.35 -13.87 -32.76
CA PHE A 44 -1.42 -14.04 -31.79
C PHE A 44 -0.89 -13.90 -30.33
N LEU A 45 0.23 -14.57 -30.01
CA LEU A 45 0.83 -14.50 -28.66
C LEU A 45 1.34 -13.08 -28.34
N THR A 46 1.92 -12.37 -29.32
CA THR A 46 2.32 -10.97 -29.14
C THR A 46 1.11 -10.06 -28.94
N LEU A 47 0.04 -10.25 -29.69
CA LEU A 47 -1.21 -9.49 -29.56
C LEU A 47 -1.86 -9.71 -28.19
N VAL A 48 -1.92 -10.95 -27.71
CA VAL A 48 -2.42 -11.30 -26.36
C VAL A 48 -1.54 -10.67 -25.27
N SER A 49 -0.20 -10.69 -25.44
CA SER A 49 0.74 -10.07 -24.50
C SER A 49 0.56 -8.54 -24.43
N VAL A 50 0.44 -7.89 -25.60
CA VAL A 50 0.20 -6.43 -25.69
C VAL A 50 -1.17 -6.08 -25.12
N ALA A 51 -2.22 -6.83 -25.47
CA ALA A 51 -3.55 -6.63 -24.91
C ALA A 51 -3.57 -6.84 -23.39
N GLY A 52 -2.86 -7.86 -22.88
CA GLY A 52 -2.71 -8.11 -21.46
C GLY A 52 -1.98 -6.97 -20.73
N THR A 53 -0.93 -6.40 -21.34
CA THR A 53 -0.22 -5.24 -20.77
C THR A 53 -1.05 -3.95 -20.82
N LEU A 54 -1.77 -3.71 -21.90
CA LEU A 54 -2.72 -2.60 -22.04
C LEU A 54 -3.88 -2.74 -21.07
N TYR A 55 -4.44 -3.95 -20.91
CA TYR A 55 -5.49 -4.25 -19.94
C TYR A 55 -5.01 -4.04 -18.49
N ARG A 56 -3.79 -4.49 -18.14
CA ARG A 56 -3.19 -4.24 -16.83
C ARG A 56 -2.92 -2.74 -16.59
N ARG A 57 -2.50 -2.00 -17.62
CA ARG A 57 -2.36 -0.53 -17.56
C ARG A 57 -3.72 0.15 -17.42
N ALA A 58 -4.72 -0.22 -18.21
CA ALA A 58 -6.07 0.29 -18.11
C ALA A 58 -6.72 -0.02 -16.76
N ARG A 59 -6.47 -1.20 -16.19
CA ARG A 59 -6.95 -1.57 -14.84
C ARG A 59 -6.22 -0.81 -13.73
N LYS A 60 -4.93 -0.48 -13.92
CA LYS A 60 -4.21 0.45 -13.01
C LYS A 60 -4.66 1.90 -13.17
N SER A 61 -5.09 2.31 -14.36
CA SER A 61 -5.69 3.63 -14.61
C SER A 61 -7.22 3.67 -14.42
N GLY A 62 -7.86 2.53 -14.21
CA GLY A 62 -9.31 2.40 -13.95
C GLY A 62 -9.79 2.98 -12.63
N THR A 63 -8.86 3.45 -11.80
CA THR A 63 -9.08 4.47 -10.77
C THR A 63 -8.63 5.85 -11.27
N ALA A 64 -8.73 6.16 -12.57
CA ALA A 64 -8.73 7.53 -13.06
C ALA A 64 -9.94 8.24 -12.43
N GLY A 65 -9.83 8.47 -11.13
CA GLY A 65 -10.70 9.32 -10.37
C GLY A 65 -10.68 10.66 -11.06
N LEU A 66 -11.85 11.25 -11.20
CA LEU A 66 -12.11 12.58 -11.75
C LEU A 66 -11.06 13.55 -11.19
N SER A 67 -9.98 13.75 -11.94
CA SER A 67 -8.97 14.75 -11.60
C SER A 67 -9.57 16.12 -11.83
N VAL A 68 -9.35 17.03 -10.88
CA VAL A 68 -9.80 18.42 -10.96
C VAL A 68 -8.63 19.25 -11.46
N HIS A 69 -8.76 19.81 -12.66
CA HIS A 69 -7.74 20.68 -13.28
C HIS A 69 -8.13 22.16 -13.30
N GLU A 70 -9.40 22.46 -13.02
CA GLU A 70 -9.91 23.82 -13.05
C GLU A 70 -9.40 24.61 -11.83
N PRO A 71 -8.63 25.70 -12.00
CA PRO A 71 -7.99 26.41 -10.89
C PRO A 71 -8.99 26.92 -9.83
N THR A 72 -10.17 27.34 -10.25
CA THR A 72 -11.24 27.79 -9.34
C THR A 72 -11.71 26.65 -8.45
N ARG A 73 -11.97 25.46 -9.02
CA ARG A 73 -12.39 24.28 -8.27
C ARG A 73 -11.30 23.72 -7.37
N ILE A 74 -10.03 23.80 -7.79
CA ILE A 74 -8.89 23.44 -6.94
C ILE A 74 -8.89 24.32 -5.70
N ARG A 75 -8.98 25.65 -5.90
CA ARG A 75 -9.03 26.62 -4.79
C ARG A 75 -10.23 26.40 -3.87
N ASP A 76 -11.41 26.21 -4.44
CA ASP A 76 -12.63 25.96 -3.65
C ASP A 76 -12.49 24.69 -2.80
N THR A 77 -11.93 23.62 -3.35
CA THR A 77 -11.70 22.36 -2.64
C THR A 77 -10.67 22.52 -1.51
N LEU A 78 -9.60 23.29 -1.76
CA LEU A 78 -8.58 23.59 -0.75
C LEU A 78 -9.14 24.50 0.35
N ASN A 79 -9.93 25.53 0.00
CA ASN A 79 -10.62 26.39 0.97
C ASN A 79 -11.64 25.60 1.81
N GLU A 80 -12.36 24.65 1.21
CA GLU A 80 -13.23 23.74 1.94
C GLU A 80 -12.43 22.89 2.94
N ALA A 81 -11.24 22.40 2.55
CA ALA A 81 -10.34 21.70 3.45
C ALA A 81 -9.82 22.58 4.60
N LEU A 82 -9.51 23.84 4.32
CA LEU A 82 -9.12 24.84 5.33
C LEU A 82 -10.25 25.08 6.35
N GLN A 83 -11.46 25.34 5.87
CA GLN A 83 -12.63 25.59 6.73
C GLN A 83 -12.95 24.40 7.65
N GLN A 84 -12.76 23.17 7.13
CA GLN A 84 -12.96 21.94 7.89
C GLN A 84 -11.75 21.56 8.74
N ARG A 85 -10.66 22.34 8.73
CA ARG A 85 -9.37 21.97 9.34
C ARG A 85 -8.94 20.55 8.99
N ALA A 86 -9.10 20.20 7.73
CA ALA A 86 -8.84 18.85 7.24
C ALA A 86 -7.39 18.45 7.44
N THR A 87 -7.16 17.31 8.06
CA THR A 87 -5.79 16.80 8.25
C THR A 87 -5.16 16.49 6.90
N HIS A 88 -3.98 17.06 6.66
CA HIS A 88 -3.14 16.83 5.50
C HIS A 88 -2.00 15.89 5.87
N GLU A 89 -1.74 14.88 5.04
CA GLU A 89 -0.60 13.99 5.17
C GLU A 89 0.37 14.25 4.02
N LEU A 90 1.59 14.67 4.33
CA LEU A 90 2.66 14.93 3.38
C LEU A 90 3.62 13.76 3.29
N ARG A 91 4.07 13.43 2.09
CA ARG A 91 5.10 12.42 1.82
C ARG A 91 6.06 12.92 0.77
N PHE A 92 7.35 12.72 1.00
CA PHE A 92 8.37 12.97 0.00
C PHE A 92 8.27 11.95 -1.15
N GLU A 93 8.48 12.42 -2.40
CA GLU A 93 8.46 11.55 -3.59
C GLU A 93 9.76 10.76 -3.77
N ASP A 94 10.89 11.29 -3.31
CA ASP A 94 12.18 10.65 -3.46
C ASP A 94 12.30 9.39 -2.59
N GLU A 95 12.83 8.32 -3.18
CA GLU A 95 12.95 7.01 -2.54
C GLU A 95 14.00 6.98 -1.41
N SER A 96 14.93 7.96 -1.39
CA SER A 96 16.00 8.06 -0.42
C SER A 96 15.55 8.53 0.97
N ALA A 97 14.46 9.27 1.05
CA ALA A 97 13.84 9.60 2.32
C ALA A 97 12.92 8.43 2.72
N GLN A 98 13.28 7.71 3.77
CA GLN A 98 12.34 6.81 4.43
C GLN A 98 10.96 7.48 4.42
N ARG A 99 9.96 6.84 3.84
CA ARG A 99 8.61 7.36 3.54
C ARG A 99 7.84 7.71 4.82
N ILE A 100 8.39 8.57 5.63
CA ILE A 100 7.74 9.09 6.83
C ILE A 100 6.74 10.12 6.34
N GLY A 101 5.47 9.71 6.26
CA GLY A 101 4.38 10.65 6.10
C GLY A 101 4.20 11.38 7.43
N PHE A 102 4.13 12.69 7.39
CA PHE A 102 3.82 13.50 8.56
C PHE A 102 2.51 14.26 8.35
N THR A 103 1.83 14.53 9.45
CA THR A 103 0.53 15.18 9.44
C THR A 103 0.68 16.68 9.66
N CYS A 104 -0.14 17.44 8.92
CA CYS A 104 -0.23 18.87 9.00
C CYS A 104 -1.69 19.30 9.06
N SER A 105 -1.94 20.51 9.57
CA SER A 105 -3.25 21.15 9.49
C SER A 105 -3.16 22.39 8.62
N PRO A 106 -4.15 22.66 7.74
CA PRO A 106 -4.12 23.85 6.90
C PRO A 106 -4.30 25.09 7.78
N ALA A 107 -3.42 26.06 7.61
CA ALA A 107 -3.43 27.33 8.31
C ALA A 107 -3.93 28.48 7.42
N ASP A 108 -3.50 28.50 6.15
CA ASP A 108 -3.88 29.53 5.18
C ASP A 108 -3.72 29.04 3.74
N ILE A 109 -4.45 29.69 2.81
CA ILE A 109 -4.35 29.44 1.37
C ILE A 109 -4.37 30.77 0.64
N ASP A 110 -3.21 31.22 0.22
CA ASP A 110 -3.03 32.43 -0.59
C ASP A 110 -2.56 32.09 -2.00
N SER A 111 -3.23 32.64 -3.01
CA SER A 111 -2.88 32.40 -4.41
C SER A 111 -1.50 32.94 -4.81
N ALA A 112 -0.99 33.92 -4.09
CA ALA A 112 0.32 34.52 -4.35
C ALA A 112 1.45 33.83 -3.56
N VAL A 113 1.13 33.26 -2.39
CA VAL A 113 2.11 32.67 -1.47
C VAL A 113 2.10 31.14 -1.57
N GLY A 114 0.93 30.50 -1.61
CA GLY A 114 0.78 29.05 -1.62
C GLY A 114 -0.16 28.52 -0.55
N ILE A 115 0.01 27.25 -0.20
CA ILE A 115 -0.73 26.57 0.86
C ILE A 115 0.14 26.51 2.09
N THR A 116 -0.25 27.23 3.16
CA THR A 116 0.44 27.22 4.45
C THR A 116 -0.13 26.13 5.33
N LEU A 117 0.72 25.23 5.80
CA LEU A 117 0.37 24.10 6.67
C LEU A 117 1.12 24.19 7.99
N ASP A 118 0.40 24.14 9.12
CA ASP A 118 0.97 23.96 10.45
C ASP A 118 1.40 22.49 10.61
N VAL A 119 2.67 22.25 10.92
CA VAL A 119 3.19 20.91 11.14
C VAL A 119 2.84 20.45 12.55
N SER A 120 2.06 19.37 12.64
CA SER A 120 1.69 18.76 13.90
C SER A 120 2.65 17.64 14.29
N GLY A 121 2.98 17.55 15.58
CA GLY A 121 3.77 16.45 16.13
C GLY A 121 5.24 16.80 16.36
N PHE A 122 6.05 15.77 16.61
CA PHE A 122 7.45 15.89 17.01
C PHE A 122 8.41 16.13 15.83
N ILE A 123 7.89 16.32 14.61
CA ILE A 123 8.69 16.51 13.41
C ILE A 123 9.03 17.98 13.27
N LYS A 124 10.33 18.29 13.28
CA LYS A 124 10.83 19.64 12.99
C LYS A 124 11.16 19.73 11.51
N PRO A 125 10.46 20.57 10.72
CA PRO A 125 10.81 20.83 9.34
C PRO A 125 12.25 21.35 9.24
N GLN A 126 12.96 20.84 8.24
CA GLN A 126 14.36 21.21 7.99
C GLN A 126 14.46 22.13 6.77
N PRO A 127 15.32 23.17 6.77
CA PRO A 127 15.52 24.06 5.63
C PRO A 127 15.88 23.31 4.33
N SER A 128 16.51 22.13 4.44
CA SER A 128 16.85 21.26 3.32
C SER A 128 15.63 20.65 2.60
N TRP A 129 14.42 20.81 3.14
CA TRP A 129 13.20 20.35 2.50
C TRP A 129 12.66 21.33 1.44
N VAL A 130 13.11 22.59 1.47
CA VAL A 130 12.73 23.58 0.47
C VAL A 130 13.22 23.11 -0.90
N GLY A 131 12.36 23.20 -1.90
CA GLY A 131 12.58 22.70 -3.25
C GLY A 131 12.30 21.21 -3.46
N ARG A 132 12.01 20.44 -2.42
CA ARG A 132 11.69 19.01 -2.57
C ARG A 132 10.24 18.79 -2.97
N SER A 133 10.04 17.78 -3.83
CA SER A 133 8.71 17.32 -4.24
C SER A 133 8.06 16.47 -3.16
N VAL A 134 6.78 16.75 -2.91
CA VAL A 134 5.94 16.02 -1.94
C VAL A 134 4.59 15.69 -2.55
N VAL A 135 4.01 14.58 -2.11
CA VAL A 135 2.61 14.25 -2.35
C VAL A 135 1.82 14.55 -1.08
N CYS A 136 0.82 15.40 -1.23
CA CYS A 136 -0.11 15.75 -0.16
C CYS A 136 -1.40 14.96 -0.29
N TYR A 137 -1.90 14.39 0.80
CA TYR A 137 -3.18 13.68 0.89
C TYR A 137 -4.06 14.37 1.93
N PHE A 138 -5.33 14.60 1.59
CA PHE A 138 -6.31 15.13 2.53
C PHE A 138 -7.70 14.58 2.24
N ARG A 139 -8.63 14.81 3.17
CA ARG A 139 -10.03 14.43 3.02
C ARG A 139 -10.93 15.56 3.50
N ILE A 140 -12.05 15.72 2.82
CA ILE A 140 -13.13 16.65 3.21
C ILE A 140 -14.44 15.90 3.38
N ALA A 141 -15.27 16.35 4.33
CA ALA A 141 -16.62 15.83 4.51
C ALA A 141 -17.57 16.65 3.66
N ARG A 142 -18.24 16.05 2.68
CA ARG A 142 -19.39 16.69 2.04
C ARG A 142 -20.65 16.43 2.85
N GLN A 143 -21.25 17.50 3.33
CA GLN A 143 -22.59 17.44 3.96
C GLN A 143 -23.63 17.14 2.89
N ARG A 144 -24.09 15.88 2.89
CA ARG A 144 -25.33 15.43 2.24
C ARG A 144 -26.13 14.70 3.31
N LYS A 145 -27.35 14.19 2.98
CA LYS A 145 -28.16 13.37 3.89
C LYS A 145 -27.36 12.24 4.57
N GLU A 146 -26.29 11.78 3.92
CA GLU A 146 -25.23 10.92 4.49
C GLU A 146 -23.88 11.60 4.32
N PRO A 147 -23.07 11.78 5.39
CA PRO A 147 -21.77 12.39 5.28
C PRO A 147 -20.85 11.51 4.42
N LYS A 148 -20.48 12.00 3.26
CA LYS A 148 -19.57 11.32 2.35
C LYS A 148 -18.20 11.96 2.39
N TRP A 149 -17.18 11.17 2.76
CA TRP A 149 -15.79 11.59 2.71
C TRP A 149 -15.28 11.58 1.28
N LEU A 150 -14.68 12.67 0.86
CA LEU A 150 -13.96 12.79 -0.39
C LEU A 150 -12.46 12.84 -0.10
N PHE A 151 -11.71 11.96 -0.74
CA PHE A 151 -10.26 11.89 -0.60
C PHE A 151 -9.60 12.52 -1.81
N PHE A 152 -8.59 13.35 -1.53
CA PHE A 152 -7.82 14.04 -2.55
C PHE A 152 -6.32 13.80 -2.34
N SER A 153 -5.58 13.83 -3.43
CA SER A 153 -4.12 13.88 -3.41
C SER A 153 -3.62 14.81 -4.50
N PHE A 154 -2.48 15.42 -4.26
CA PHE A 154 -1.77 16.23 -5.25
C PHE A 154 -0.27 16.18 -5.02
N ALA A 155 0.50 16.22 -6.10
CA ALA A 155 1.92 16.43 -6.07
C ALA A 155 2.21 17.93 -6.07
N THR A 156 3.20 18.36 -5.29
CA THR A 156 3.61 19.76 -5.19
C THR A 156 5.03 19.86 -4.67
N THR A 157 5.54 21.09 -4.54
CA THR A 157 6.88 21.40 -4.04
C THR A 157 6.78 22.22 -2.78
N ILE A 158 7.67 21.98 -1.82
CA ILE A 158 7.84 22.83 -0.65
C ILE A 158 8.54 24.13 -1.09
N ILE A 159 7.87 25.26 -0.94
CA ILE A 159 8.40 26.56 -1.36
C ILE A 159 9.22 27.19 -0.23
N ASP A 160 8.72 27.11 1.01
CA ASP A 160 9.34 27.74 2.16
C ASP A 160 9.01 27.00 3.47
N ILE A 161 9.79 27.30 4.53
CA ILE A 161 9.62 26.75 5.86
C ILE A 161 9.78 27.88 6.89
N GLU A 162 8.74 28.13 7.65
CA GLU A 162 8.73 29.08 8.76
C GLU A 162 8.97 28.36 10.10
N SER A 163 10.22 28.30 10.53
CA SER A 163 10.60 27.60 11.77
C SER A 163 10.61 28.51 13.02
N ARG A 164 10.44 29.84 12.86
CA ARG A 164 10.57 30.83 13.96
C ARG A 164 9.30 31.01 14.80
N GLN A 165 8.20 30.37 14.41
CA GLN A 165 6.93 30.46 15.14
C GLN A 165 6.82 29.33 16.18
N THR A 166 5.89 29.47 17.12
CA THR A 166 5.58 28.46 18.15
C THR A 166 5.20 27.12 17.50
N ILE A 167 4.52 27.17 16.35
CA ILE A 167 4.18 26.02 15.51
C ILE A 167 4.94 26.20 14.19
N PRO A 168 5.82 25.26 13.82
CA PRO A 168 6.53 25.34 12.55
C PRO A 168 5.56 25.17 11.38
N ARG A 169 5.80 25.92 10.29
CA ARG A 169 4.97 25.92 9.09
C ARG A 169 5.74 25.51 7.88
N ILE A 170 5.04 24.87 6.97
CA ILE A 170 5.52 24.53 5.63
C ILE A 170 4.61 25.21 4.62
N ILE A 171 5.20 25.86 3.62
CA ILE A 171 4.49 26.48 2.52
C ILE A 171 4.68 25.62 1.29
N LEU A 172 3.57 25.21 0.68
CA LEU A 172 3.52 24.39 -0.53
C LEU A 172 3.08 25.23 -1.71
N ALA A 173 3.60 24.91 -2.90
CA ALA A 173 3.06 25.47 -4.14
C ALA A 173 1.60 25.04 -4.34
N ILE A 174 0.78 25.92 -4.92
CA ILE A 174 -0.59 25.54 -5.31
C ILE A 174 -0.49 24.52 -6.45
N PRO A 175 -1.16 23.36 -6.34
CA PRO A 175 -1.09 22.33 -7.37
C PRO A 175 -1.91 22.71 -8.61
N ASP A 176 -1.46 22.26 -9.78
CA ASP A 176 -2.20 22.39 -11.03
C ASP A 176 -3.33 21.36 -11.17
N GLN A 177 -3.31 20.33 -10.32
CA GLN A 177 -4.22 19.20 -10.37
C GLN A 177 -4.50 18.64 -8.99
N LEU A 178 -5.77 18.34 -8.71
CA LEU A 178 -6.18 17.51 -7.56
C LEU A 178 -6.72 16.17 -8.07
N ASP A 179 -6.08 15.09 -7.67
CA ASP A 179 -6.56 13.75 -7.94
C ASP A 179 -7.55 13.34 -6.87
N ARG A 180 -8.75 12.97 -7.28
CA ARG A 180 -9.72 12.37 -6.38
C ARG A 180 -9.41 10.90 -6.24
N LYS A 181 -8.64 10.55 -5.22
CA LYS A 181 -8.10 9.20 -5.05
C LYS A 181 -8.38 8.66 -3.66
N GLN A 182 -9.18 7.62 -3.60
CA GLN A 182 -9.25 6.79 -2.39
C GLN A 182 -7.92 6.04 -2.27
N ARG A 183 -7.10 6.42 -1.27
CA ARG A 183 -5.77 5.81 -1.04
C ARG A 183 -5.86 4.45 -0.37
N ARG A 184 -6.89 4.26 0.46
CA ARG A 184 -7.07 3.03 1.24
C ARG A 184 -8.10 2.16 0.55
N GLU A 185 -7.70 0.96 0.18
CA GLU A 185 -8.62 -0.03 -0.40
C GLU A 185 -9.58 -0.57 0.67
N HIS A 186 -9.11 -0.64 1.94
CA HIS A 186 -9.87 -1.18 3.06
C HIS A 186 -10.13 -0.14 4.15
N LEU A 187 -11.31 -0.22 4.74
CA LEU A 187 -11.67 0.53 5.94
C LEU A 187 -10.72 0.15 7.09
N ARG A 188 -10.28 1.13 7.86
CA ARG A 188 -9.50 0.92 9.08
C ARG A 188 -10.33 1.25 10.29
N LEU A 189 -10.20 0.43 11.29
CA LEU A 189 -10.84 0.57 12.59
C LEU A 189 -9.76 0.63 13.66
N ASP A 190 -9.91 1.56 14.61
CA ASP A 190 -9.14 1.59 15.85
C ASP A 190 -10.01 0.85 16.89
N PRO A 191 -9.77 -0.46 17.09
CA PRO A 191 -10.65 -1.28 17.90
C PRO A 191 -10.40 -1.05 19.39
N PRO A 192 -11.45 -1.06 20.22
CA PRO A 192 -11.29 -1.25 21.65
C PRO A 192 -10.49 -2.51 21.98
N SER A 193 -9.72 -2.48 23.08
CA SER A 193 -8.86 -3.62 23.46
C SER A 193 -9.65 -4.91 23.70
N GLU A 194 -10.87 -4.80 24.22
CA GLU A 194 -11.77 -5.93 24.46
C GLU A 194 -12.24 -6.63 23.19
N ASP A 195 -12.17 -5.98 22.05
CA ASP A 195 -12.54 -6.57 20.75
C ASP A 195 -11.48 -7.52 20.22
N ILE A 196 -10.25 -7.44 20.75
CA ILE A 196 -9.11 -8.26 20.37
C ILE A 196 -8.61 -9.03 21.62
N PRO A 197 -9.21 -10.16 21.95
CA PRO A 197 -8.84 -10.93 23.13
C PRO A 197 -7.37 -11.38 23.15
N GLU A 198 -6.83 -11.74 21.98
CA GLU A 198 -5.51 -12.36 21.89
C GLU A 198 -4.85 -12.11 20.54
N VAL A 199 -3.53 -11.89 20.57
CA VAL A 199 -2.66 -11.88 19.40
C VAL A 199 -1.36 -12.58 19.74
N GLN A 200 -0.96 -13.52 18.90
CA GLN A 200 0.31 -14.21 19.00
C GLN A 200 1.09 -14.05 17.70
N ILE A 201 2.41 -13.85 17.80
CA ILE A 201 3.28 -13.55 16.66
C ILE A 201 4.50 -14.48 16.68
N TRP A 202 4.80 -15.11 15.54
CA TRP A 202 5.96 -15.96 15.31
C TRP A 202 6.75 -15.46 14.10
N PRO A 203 8.07 -15.57 14.05
CA PRO A 203 8.85 -15.31 12.85
C PRO A 203 8.59 -16.38 11.78
N GLU A 204 8.59 -16.00 10.50
CA GLU A 204 8.42 -16.95 9.36
C GLU A 204 9.53 -18.02 9.31
N THR A 205 10.69 -17.75 9.92
CA THR A 205 11.84 -18.68 9.96
C THR A 205 11.61 -19.94 10.78
N LEU A 206 10.43 -20.09 11.41
CA LEU A 206 10.06 -21.33 12.07
C LEU A 206 9.95 -22.45 11.03
N SER A 207 10.57 -23.59 11.37
CA SER A 207 10.65 -24.76 10.50
C SER A 207 9.30 -25.40 10.17
N ASN A 208 8.23 -25.05 10.90
CA ASN A 208 6.91 -25.63 10.73
C ASN A 208 5.85 -24.55 10.44
N LEU A 209 5.83 -24.07 9.18
CA LEU A 209 4.82 -23.10 8.71
C LEU A 209 3.38 -23.64 8.75
N ASP A 210 3.22 -24.96 8.79
CA ASP A 210 1.89 -25.58 8.85
C ASP A 210 1.33 -25.62 10.28
N HIS A 211 2.21 -25.59 11.29
CA HIS A 211 1.86 -25.66 12.71
C HIS A 211 2.73 -24.72 13.56
N PRO A 212 2.74 -23.40 13.32
CA PRO A 212 3.57 -22.48 14.10
C PRO A 212 3.18 -22.42 15.57
N GLU A 213 1.95 -22.82 15.90
CA GLU A 213 1.43 -22.91 17.26
C GLU A 213 2.11 -23.99 18.15
N GLU A 214 2.91 -24.89 17.57
CA GLU A 214 3.70 -25.87 18.33
C GLU A 214 4.90 -25.21 19.05
N ASP A 215 5.35 -24.05 18.57
CA ASP A 215 6.42 -23.28 19.18
C ASP A 215 5.87 -22.14 20.04
N PRO A 216 6.56 -21.71 21.10
CA PRO A 216 6.13 -20.54 21.88
C PRO A 216 6.14 -19.27 21.00
N PRO A 217 5.13 -18.40 21.15
CA PRO A 217 5.09 -17.15 20.38
C PRO A 217 6.24 -16.23 20.78
N LEU A 218 6.79 -15.52 19.81
CA LEU A 218 7.81 -14.49 20.02
C LEU A 218 7.26 -13.28 20.78
N LEU A 219 6.04 -12.90 20.43
CA LEU A 219 5.26 -11.85 21.09
C LEU A 219 3.84 -12.32 21.30
N GLU A 220 3.31 -12.02 22.46
CA GLU A 220 1.93 -12.34 22.84
C GLU A 220 1.25 -11.12 23.44
N TYR A 221 -0.01 -10.94 23.09
CA TYR A 221 -0.94 -9.99 23.67
C TYR A 221 -2.17 -10.76 24.16
N VAL A 222 -2.51 -10.56 25.41
CA VAL A 222 -3.76 -11.08 25.99
C VAL A 222 -4.46 -9.94 26.71
N VAL A 223 -5.72 -9.68 26.38
CA VAL A 223 -6.47 -8.51 26.87
C VAL A 223 -6.56 -8.43 28.39
N THR A 224 -6.50 -9.58 29.09
CA THR A 224 -6.56 -9.65 30.56
C THR A 224 -5.23 -9.38 31.26
N GLN A 225 -4.11 -9.30 30.52
CA GLN A 225 -2.80 -9.00 31.08
C GLN A 225 -2.64 -7.49 31.27
N GLN A 226 -2.12 -7.07 32.43
CA GLN A 226 -1.89 -5.65 32.74
C GLN A 226 -0.70 -5.08 31.95
N GLU A 227 0.35 -5.89 31.73
CA GLU A 227 1.55 -5.49 31.00
C GLU A 227 1.65 -6.28 29.71
N ASN A 228 1.16 -5.70 28.63
CA ASN A 228 1.29 -6.26 27.30
C ASN A 228 2.46 -5.63 26.55
N PRO A 229 3.37 -6.45 25.98
CA PRO A 229 4.49 -5.94 25.19
C PRO A 229 4.05 -5.33 23.86
N LEU A 230 2.83 -5.62 23.42
CA LEU A 230 2.28 -5.08 22.18
C LEU A 230 0.83 -4.61 22.34
N SER A 231 0.40 -3.73 21.46
CA SER A 231 -1.01 -3.35 21.30
C SER A 231 -1.35 -3.14 19.82
N ILE A 232 -2.61 -3.39 19.46
CA ILE A 232 -3.10 -3.14 18.12
C ILE A 232 -3.71 -1.75 18.09
N LEU A 233 -3.13 -0.85 17.28
CA LEU A 233 -3.62 0.51 17.13
C LEU A 233 -4.73 0.61 16.10
N ASN A 234 -4.61 -0.13 15.00
CA ASN A 234 -5.70 -0.26 14.03
C ASN A 234 -5.62 -1.56 13.23
N ILE A 235 -6.77 -1.95 12.69
CA ILE A 235 -6.95 -3.13 11.86
C ILE A 235 -7.77 -2.80 10.62
N SER A 236 -7.51 -3.51 9.53
CA SER A 236 -8.27 -3.49 8.27
C SER A 236 -8.22 -4.86 7.62
N ALA A 237 -9.03 -5.10 6.59
CA ALA A 237 -8.95 -6.33 5.80
C ALA A 237 -7.55 -6.62 5.23
N GLY A 238 -6.76 -5.58 4.94
CA GLY A 238 -5.44 -5.71 4.32
C GLY A 238 -4.27 -5.74 5.30
N GLY A 239 -4.49 -5.54 6.61
CA GLY A 239 -3.39 -5.50 7.57
C GLY A 239 -3.71 -4.80 8.87
N LEU A 240 -2.71 -4.67 9.72
CA LEU A 240 -2.83 -4.05 11.05
C LEU A 240 -1.62 -3.17 11.37
N LEU A 241 -1.79 -2.27 12.34
CA LEU A 241 -0.74 -1.46 12.93
C LEU A 241 -0.55 -1.88 14.39
N LEU A 242 0.67 -2.33 14.69
CA LEU A 242 1.08 -2.70 16.05
C LEU A 242 1.91 -1.59 16.70
N GLU A 243 1.71 -1.37 17.98
CA GLU A 243 2.67 -0.73 18.87
C GLU A 243 3.40 -1.82 19.67
N ILE A 244 4.73 -1.89 19.56
CA ILE A 244 5.57 -2.79 20.34
C ILE A 244 6.33 -1.95 21.34
N ARG A 245 6.27 -2.35 22.63
CA ARG A 245 6.88 -1.64 23.74
C ARG A 245 8.18 -2.31 24.16
N PRO A 246 9.20 -1.55 24.59
CA PRO A 246 10.37 -2.13 25.22
C PRO A 246 10.03 -2.79 26.57
N PRO A 247 10.80 -3.82 27.04
CA PRO A 247 11.93 -4.41 26.33
C PRO A 247 11.49 -5.29 25.15
N LEU A 248 12.26 -5.21 24.05
CA LEU A 248 12.01 -6.08 22.91
C LEU A 248 12.60 -7.45 23.17
N PRO A 249 11.94 -8.55 22.77
CA PRO A 249 12.54 -9.89 22.80
C PRO A 249 13.83 -9.92 21.97
N GLU A 250 14.90 -10.53 22.50
CA GLU A 250 16.17 -10.67 21.78
C GLU A 250 16.01 -11.34 20.42
N ALA A 251 15.08 -12.30 20.32
CA ALA A 251 14.77 -13.00 19.08
C ALA A 251 14.14 -12.11 17.97
N LEU A 252 13.61 -10.93 18.30
CA LEU A 252 13.18 -9.94 17.31
C LEU A 252 14.36 -9.20 16.66
N GLY A 253 15.55 -9.33 17.26
CA GLY A 253 16.70 -8.54 16.86
C GLY A 253 16.53 -7.04 17.16
N THR A 254 17.58 -6.28 16.95
CA THR A 254 17.55 -4.83 17.12
C THR A 254 16.76 -4.14 16.02
N ASP A 255 16.63 -4.75 14.84
CA ASP A 255 16.10 -4.10 13.64
C ASP A 255 14.98 -4.92 12.99
N LEU A 256 13.76 -4.41 13.16
CA LEU A 256 12.62 -4.86 12.37
C LEU A 256 12.73 -4.24 10.97
N GLU A 257 12.91 -5.08 9.95
CA GLU A 257 13.13 -4.63 8.59
C GLU A 257 11.86 -4.70 7.73
N LYS A 258 11.75 -3.75 6.83
CA LYS A 258 10.70 -3.78 5.80
C LYS A 258 10.87 -5.03 4.92
N GLY A 259 9.78 -5.77 4.73
CA GLY A 259 9.76 -7.02 3.96
C GLY A 259 9.85 -8.26 4.84
N GLN A 260 10.31 -8.15 6.08
CA GLN A 260 10.33 -9.25 7.04
C GLN A 260 8.92 -9.79 7.26
N ARG A 261 8.79 -11.09 7.43
CA ARG A 261 7.50 -11.77 7.54
C ARG A 261 7.30 -12.40 8.90
N PHE A 262 6.05 -12.38 9.31
CA PHE A 262 5.59 -12.97 10.56
C PHE A 262 4.32 -13.74 10.33
N TYR A 263 4.21 -14.83 11.05
CA TYR A 263 2.99 -15.53 11.26
C TYR A 263 2.23 -14.89 12.44
N ILE A 264 0.92 -14.68 12.29
CA ILE A 264 0.07 -14.10 13.34
C ILE A 264 -1.17 -14.96 13.53
N ARG A 265 -1.43 -15.32 14.79
CA ARG A 265 -2.74 -15.79 15.24
C ARG A 265 -3.46 -14.60 15.86
N LEU A 266 -4.58 -14.23 15.28
CA LEU A 266 -5.40 -13.10 15.70
C LEU A 266 -6.77 -13.59 16.12
N VAL A 267 -7.18 -13.27 17.35
CA VAL A 267 -8.51 -13.58 17.86
C VAL A 267 -9.34 -12.30 17.90
N LEU A 268 -10.48 -12.30 17.22
CA LEU A 268 -11.41 -11.19 17.20
C LEU A 268 -12.73 -11.59 17.87
N ARG A 269 -13.25 -10.73 18.74
CA ARG A 269 -14.58 -10.92 19.34
C ARG A 269 -15.65 -10.63 18.29
N ASP A 270 -16.67 -11.48 18.22
CA ASP A 270 -17.77 -11.26 17.31
C ASP A 270 -18.60 -10.03 17.78
N PRO A 271 -18.81 -9.02 16.90
CA PRO A 271 -19.60 -7.84 17.25
C PRO A 271 -21.06 -8.16 17.57
N GLU A 272 -21.58 -9.28 17.11
CA GLU A 272 -22.95 -9.77 17.32
C GLU A 272 -23.08 -10.74 18.48
N GLN A 273 -22.08 -10.74 19.41
CA GLN A 273 -22.01 -11.60 20.61
C GLN A 273 -21.88 -13.11 20.33
N GLY A 274 -21.43 -13.45 19.13
CA GLY A 274 -21.03 -14.81 18.79
C GLY A 274 -19.69 -15.22 19.46
N PRO A 275 -19.25 -16.48 19.26
CA PRO A 275 -17.95 -16.92 19.76
C PRO A 275 -16.82 -16.14 19.06
N PRO A 276 -15.70 -15.88 19.75
CA PRO A 276 -14.53 -15.27 19.15
C PRO A 276 -14.04 -16.08 17.94
N LYS A 277 -13.62 -15.38 16.89
CA LYS A 277 -13.08 -16.00 15.68
C LYS A 277 -11.57 -15.89 15.66
N THR A 278 -10.90 -16.99 15.32
CA THR A 278 -9.45 -17.04 15.20
C THR A 278 -9.04 -16.99 13.74
N TYR A 279 -8.10 -16.09 13.44
CA TYR A 279 -7.51 -15.92 12.11
C TYR A 279 -6.04 -16.27 12.16
N GLN A 280 -5.59 -17.08 11.23
CA GLN A 280 -4.18 -17.42 11.03
C GLN A 280 -3.69 -16.70 9.78
N LEU A 281 -2.71 -15.81 9.96
CA LEU A 281 -2.31 -14.84 8.97
C LEU A 281 -0.80 -14.86 8.76
N LEU A 282 -0.37 -14.93 7.51
CA LEU A 282 1.01 -14.61 7.14
C LEU A 282 1.06 -13.11 6.82
N THR A 283 1.97 -12.41 7.47
CA THR A 283 2.08 -10.95 7.37
C THR A 283 3.46 -10.53 6.91
N GLN A 284 3.56 -9.31 6.38
CA GLN A 284 4.82 -8.70 5.98
C GLN A 284 4.92 -7.26 6.49
N ILE A 285 6.06 -6.90 7.07
CA ILE A 285 6.35 -5.52 7.47
C ILE A 285 6.36 -4.61 6.25
N ARG A 286 5.54 -3.57 6.30
CA ARG A 286 5.50 -2.50 5.29
C ARG A 286 6.26 -1.27 5.72
N ASN A 287 6.18 -0.93 6.99
CA ASN A 287 6.84 0.21 7.59
C ASN A 287 7.07 -0.02 9.07
N VAL A 288 8.17 0.51 9.56
CA VAL A 288 8.51 0.59 10.98
C VAL A 288 8.79 2.05 11.31
N PHE A 289 8.25 2.51 12.40
CA PHE A 289 8.54 3.81 12.97
C PHE A 289 9.00 3.60 14.43
N VAL A 290 10.11 4.22 14.79
CA VAL A 290 10.65 4.17 16.15
C VAL A 290 10.39 5.52 16.83
N ASP A 291 9.71 5.52 17.97
CA ASP A 291 9.62 6.69 18.83
C ASP A 291 10.97 6.88 19.55
N PRO A 292 11.71 7.95 19.22
CA PRO A 292 13.03 8.16 19.82
C PRO A 292 12.97 8.48 21.31
N THR A 293 11.82 8.90 21.81
CA THR A 293 11.64 9.35 23.21
C THR A 293 11.37 8.16 24.13
N HIS A 294 10.53 7.23 23.69
CA HIS A 294 10.06 6.12 24.54
C HIS A 294 10.55 4.75 24.06
N GLY A 295 11.29 4.68 22.96
CA GLY A 295 11.77 3.42 22.39
C GLY A 295 10.67 2.52 21.82
N LYS A 296 9.42 2.99 21.77
CA LYS A 296 8.30 2.26 21.20
C LYS A 296 8.44 2.13 19.69
N ARG A 297 7.99 1.03 19.14
CA ARG A 297 7.98 0.78 17.69
C ARG A 297 6.55 0.65 17.18
N LEU A 298 6.23 1.41 16.13
CA LEU A 298 4.99 1.27 15.38
C LEU A 298 5.28 0.46 14.13
N VAL A 299 4.69 -0.72 14.02
CA VAL A 299 4.95 -1.67 12.94
C VAL A 299 3.68 -1.86 12.12
N GLY A 300 3.72 -1.38 10.88
CA GLY A 300 2.66 -1.59 9.92
C GLY A 300 2.83 -2.92 9.20
N LEU A 301 1.90 -3.85 9.39
CA LEU A 301 1.87 -5.16 8.78
C LEU A 301 0.80 -5.24 7.70
N SER A 302 1.13 -5.83 6.55
CA SER A 302 0.13 -6.24 5.55
C SER A 302 -0.08 -7.73 5.60
N PHE A 303 -1.30 -8.17 5.45
CA PHE A 303 -1.62 -9.58 5.26
C PHE A 303 -1.23 -10.00 3.85
N VAL A 304 -0.45 -11.08 3.73
CA VAL A 304 0.00 -11.62 2.44
C VAL A 304 -0.64 -12.95 2.11
N ALA A 305 -0.99 -13.74 3.14
CA ALA A 305 -1.77 -14.95 3.00
C ALA A 305 -2.58 -15.20 4.28
N HIS A 306 -3.64 -15.98 4.17
CA HIS A 306 -4.41 -16.47 5.31
C HIS A 306 -4.65 -17.97 5.20
N LEU A 307 -4.82 -18.60 6.34
CA LEU A 307 -5.23 -19.99 6.43
C LEU A 307 -6.75 -19.99 6.70
N PRO A 308 -7.58 -20.38 5.73
CA PRO A 308 -9.02 -20.45 5.97
C PRO A 308 -9.35 -21.56 6.96
N GLY A 309 -10.36 -21.34 7.78
CA GLY A 309 -10.92 -22.15 8.85
C GLY A 309 -10.54 -23.64 8.96
N THR A 310 -10.97 -24.28 10.02
CA THR A 310 -10.56 -25.63 10.43
C THR A 310 -11.09 -26.78 9.57
N GLU A 311 -11.96 -26.54 8.61
CA GLU A 311 -12.56 -27.57 7.75
C GLU A 311 -11.78 -27.71 6.45
N GLY A 312 -11.02 -28.78 6.29
CA GLY A 312 -10.29 -29.16 5.08
C GLY A 312 -8.76 -29.15 5.23
N PRO A 313 -8.01 -29.46 4.16
CA PRO A 313 -6.55 -29.47 4.20
C PRO A 313 -6.03 -28.06 4.47
N ARG A 314 -5.17 -27.91 5.47
CA ARG A 314 -4.48 -26.64 5.78
C ARG A 314 -3.67 -26.19 4.57
N ARG A 315 -4.14 -25.18 3.89
CA ARG A 315 -3.44 -24.59 2.73
C ARG A 315 -3.54 -23.08 2.78
N TRP A 316 -2.39 -22.44 2.80
CA TRP A 316 -2.27 -21.00 2.73
C TRP A 316 -2.88 -20.45 1.43
N LYS A 317 -3.79 -19.50 1.56
CA LYS A 317 -4.35 -18.76 0.42
C LYS A 317 -3.67 -17.41 0.31
N PRO A 318 -2.97 -17.11 -0.80
CA PRO A 318 -2.41 -15.79 -1.04
C PRO A 318 -3.55 -14.77 -1.21
N LEU A 319 -3.33 -13.56 -0.70
CA LEU A 319 -4.35 -12.50 -0.71
C LEU A 319 -4.22 -11.53 -1.88
N ASP A 320 -3.06 -11.48 -2.54
CA ASP A 320 -2.78 -10.62 -3.72
C ASP A 320 -3.26 -9.16 -3.54
N GLY A 321 -3.21 -8.65 -2.31
CA GLY A 321 -3.65 -7.30 -1.96
C GLY A 321 -5.15 -7.13 -1.72
N LYS A 322 -5.99 -8.16 -1.91
CA LYS A 322 -7.45 -8.04 -1.75
C LYS A 322 -7.93 -7.98 -0.30
N GLY A 323 -7.06 -8.34 0.64
CA GLY A 323 -7.44 -8.44 2.05
C GLY A 323 -8.19 -9.73 2.39
N VAL A 324 -8.52 -9.88 3.68
CA VAL A 324 -9.30 -11.00 4.22
C VAL A 324 -10.76 -10.57 4.34
N GLU A 325 -11.65 -11.18 3.58
CA GLU A 325 -13.06 -10.81 3.48
C GLU A 325 -13.77 -10.88 4.84
N GLU A 326 -13.51 -11.91 5.62
CA GLU A 326 -14.13 -12.09 6.94
C GLU A 326 -13.67 -11.00 7.93
N ILE A 327 -12.43 -10.50 7.80
CA ILE A 327 -11.94 -9.36 8.60
C ILE A 327 -12.56 -8.05 8.08
N GLU A 328 -12.81 -7.90 6.78
CA GLU A 328 -13.50 -6.75 6.22
C GLU A 328 -14.92 -6.63 6.77
N ASP A 329 -15.65 -7.73 6.78
CA ASP A 329 -17.01 -7.81 7.37
C ASP A 329 -17.00 -7.49 8.86
N TRP A 330 -16.02 -8.05 9.60
CA TRP A 330 -15.86 -7.76 11.02
C TRP A 330 -15.58 -6.28 11.28
N VAL A 331 -14.64 -5.67 10.54
CA VAL A 331 -14.30 -4.25 10.64
C VAL A 331 -15.53 -3.38 10.35
N PHE A 332 -16.29 -3.72 9.32
CA PHE A 332 -17.48 -2.98 8.95
C PHE A 332 -18.57 -3.05 10.03
N LYS A 333 -18.90 -4.25 10.51
CA LYS A 333 -19.91 -4.47 11.57
C LYS A 333 -19.51 -3.75 12.86
N ARG A 334 -18.27 -3.88 13.29
CA ARG A 334 -17.78 -3.23 14.51
C ARG A 334 -17.73 -1.71 14.40
N HIS A 335 -17.35 -1.20 13.23
CA HIS A 335 -17.41 0.23 12.94
C HIS A 335 -18.83 0.79 13.11
N LEU A 336 -19.83 0.12 12.54
CA LEU A 336 -21.24 0.50 12.72
C LEU A 336 -21.68 0.41 14.20
N GLY A 337 -21.23 -0.64 14.91
CA GLY A 337 -21.50 -0.78 16.34
C GLY A 337 -20.98 0.39 17.16
N LEU A 338 -19.71 0.80 16.94
CA LEU A 338 -19.10 1.94 17.63
C LEU A 338 -19.81 3.28 17.33
N TYR A 339 -20.34 3.46 16.11
CA TYR A 339 -21.14 4.66 15.79
C TYR A 339 -22.47 4.69 16.56
N ARG A 340 -23.13 3.54 16.70
CA ARG A 340 -24.37 3.41 17.50
C ARG A 340 -24.11 3.67 18.97
N GLU A 341 -23.05 3.10 19.52
CA GLU A 341 -22.62 3.33 20.91
C GLU A 341 -22.34 4.80 21.21
N LYS A 342 -21.84 5.57 20.22
CA LYS A 342 -21.59 7.01 20.31
C LYS A 342 -22.83 7.87 20.04
N GLY A 343 -23.98 7.27 19.75
CA GLY A 343 -25.22 8.00 19.43
C GLY A 343 -25.16 8.80 18.12
N LEU A 344 -24.33 8.39 17.17
CA LEU A 344 -24.13 9.09 15.90
C LEU A 344 -24.98 8.51 14.74
N VAL A 345 -25.71 7.45 15.00
CA VAL A 345 -26.66 6.81 14.05
C VAL A 345 -27.93 6.44 14.78
#